data_903b29e779879b2d14ea775efad13517
#
_entry.id   903b29e779879b2d14ea775efad13517
#
_cell.length_a   1.000
_cell.length_b   1.000
_cell.length_c   1.000
_cell.angle_alpha   90.00
_cell.angle_beta   90.00
_cell.angle_gamma   90.00
#
_symmetry.space_group_name_H-M   'P 1'
#
loop_
_entity.id
_entity.type
_entity.pdbx_description
1 polymer ?
#
loop_
_entity_poly.entity_id
_entity_poly.type
_entity_poly.pdbx_seq_one_letter_code
_entity_poly.pdbx_strand_id
1 'polypeptide(L)'
;MPILSIKLPTGHPEEKKRTLLDGLTRAVTDSIAAPLKTIRITIDEVPVANTIVAGEIGQPNVIITVAMIAGRSEQQKADLIAHLSRAVQDCVGISIDHTRVLIQDYPITDLGVAGGITAKASGR
;
A
#
# COMPACT_ATOMS: atom_id res chain seq x y z
N MET A 1 3.83 -7.24 9.90
CA MET A 1 2.54 -7.47 9.23
C MET A 1 2.09 -6.18 8.57
N PRO A 2 2.25 -6.03 7.27
CA PRO A 2 1.73 -4.85 6.57
C PRO A 2 0.33 -5.10 6.02
N ILE A 3 -0.53 -4.12 6.26
CA ILE A 3 -1.87 -4.07 5.70
C ILE A 3 -1.93 -2.81 4.83
N LEU A 4 -2.16 -2.98 3.55
CA LEU A 4 -2.16 -1.90 2.59
C LEU A 4 -3.55 -1.68 2.01
N SER A 5 -3.90 -0.40 1.84
CA SER A 5 -5.04 0.02 1.05
C SER A 5 -4.55 0.96 -0.02
N ILE A 6 -4.95 0.73 -1.26
CA ILE A 6 -4.63 1.63 -2.36
C ILE A 6 -5.91 2.22 -2.93
N LYS A 7 -5.99 3.55 -2.97
CA LYS A 7 -7.05 4.27 -3.66
C LYS A 7 -6.60 4.47 -5.09
N LEU A 8 -7.30 3.83 -6.02
CA LEU A 8 -6.97 3.81 -7.44
C LEU A 8 -8.13 4.39 -8.23
N PRO A 9 -7.88 5.25 -9.23
CA PRO A 9 -8.95 5.71 -10.11
C PRO A 9 -9.65 4.53 -10.81
N THR A 10 -10.96 4.64 -10.99
CA THR A 10 -11.72 3.66 -11.79
C THR A 10 -11.25 3.67 -13.24
N GLY A 11 -11.54 2.59 -13.96
CA GLY A 11 -11.27 2.49 -15.40
C GLY A 11 -10.16 1.53 -15.77
N HIS A 12 -9.48 0.94 -14.80
CA HIS A 12 -8.47 -0.10 -15.09
C HIS A 12 -9.13 -1.46 -15.22
N PRO A 13 -8.76 -2.27 -16.22
CA PRO A 13 -9.29 -3.61 -16.37
C PRO A 13 -8.86 -4.50 -15.19
N GLU A 14 -9.66 -5.51 -14.91
CA GLU A 14 -9.41 -6.42 -13.79
C GLU A 14 -8.03 -7.06 -13.86
N GLU A 15 -7.57 -7.40 -15.07
CA GLU A 15 -6.25 -7.98 -15.28
C GLU A 15 -5.13 -7.06 -14.79
N LYS A 16 -5.22 -5.77 -15.07
CA LYS A 16 -4.21 -4.79 -14.59
C LYS A 16 -4.26 -4.64 -13.08
N LYS A 17 -5.44 -4.71 -12.49
CA LYS A 17 -5.58 -4.66 -11.04
C LYS A 17 -4.94 -5.88 -10.37
N ARG A 18 -5.07 -7.07 -10.96
CA ARG A 18 -4.39 -8.27 -10.47
C ARG A 18 -2.87 -8.13 -10.57
N THR A 19 -2.39 -7.63 -11.70
CA THR A 19 -0.96 -7.36 -11.89
C THR A 19 -0.45 -6.37 -10.84
N LEU A 20 -1.24 -5.35 -10.55
CA LEU A 20 -0.90 -4.38 -9.51
C LEU A 20 -0.83 -5.02 -8.12
N LEU A 21 -1.81 -5.85 -7.76
CA LEU A 21 -1.79 -6.56 -6.48
C LEU A 21 -0.54 -7.42 -6.32
N ASP A 22 -0.15 -8.14 -7.36
CA ASP A 22 1.08 -8.93 -7.36
C ASP A 22 2.32 -8.05 -7.28
N GLY A 23 2.33 -6.94 -8.03
CA GLY A 23 3.45 -6.00 -8.02
C GLY A 23 3.63 -5.31 -6.67
N LEU A 24 2.53 -4.91 -6.04
CA LEU A 24 2.58 -4.32 -4.70
C LEU A 24 3.05 -5.34 -3.65
N THR A 25 2.63 -6.58 -3.78
CA THR A 25 3.09 -7.65 -2.88
C THR A 25 4.60 -7.83 -2.99
N ARG A 26 5.14 -7.88 -4.21
CA ARG A 26 6.60 -7.98 -4.42
C ARG A 26 7.32 -6.74 -3.91
N ALA A 27 6.74 -5.56 -4.08
CA ALA A 27 7.32 -4.33 -3.55
C ALA A 27 7.51 -4.42 -2.03
N VAL A 28 6.55 -4.98 -1.33
CA VAL A 28 6.65 -5.19 0.12
C VAL A 28 7.70 -6.22 0.48
N THR A 29 7.67 -7.39 -0.16
CA THR A 29 8.65 -8.45 0.14
C THR A 29 10.08 -8.03 -0.18
N ASP A 30 10.29 -7.30 -1.27
CA ASP A 30 11.62 -6.89 -1.72
C ASP A 30 12.19 -5.76 -0.87
N SER A 31 11.34 -4.89 -0.32
CA SER A 31 11.81 -3.72 0.42
C SER A 31 11.97 -3.95 1.91
N ILE A 32 11.02 -4.61 2.55
CA ILE A 32 11.02 -4.79 4.01
C ILE A 32 11.04 -6.25 4.45
N ALA A 33 11.16 -7.16 3.51
CA ALA A 33 11.26 -8.61 3.78
C ALA A 33 10.12 -9.15 4.65
N ALA A 34 8.92 -8.60 4.55
CA ALA A 34 7.77 -9.11 5.27
C ALA A 34 7.40 -10.50 4.75
N PRO A 35 7.06 -11.44 5.63
CA PRO A 35 6.61 -12.76 5.18
C PRO A 35 5.33 -12.65 4.34
N LEU A 36 5.31 -13.34 3.21
CA LEU A 36 4.21 -13.27 2.25
C LEU A 36 2.84 -13.48 2.91
N LYS A 37 2.73 -14.44 3.80
CA LYS A 37 1.47 -14.77 4.48
C LYS A 37 0.91 -13.65 5.36
N THR A 38 1.74 -12.66 5.71
CA THR A 38 1.32 -11.55 6.57
C THR A 38 0.84 -10.34 5.78
N ILE A 39 1.00 -10.34 4.47
CA ILE A 39 0.69 -9.18 3.62
C ILE A 39 -0.78 -9.20 3.22
N ARG A 40 -1.47 -8.10 3.45
CA ARG A 40 -2.85 -7.87 3.01
C ARG A 40 -2.91 -6.61 2.19
N ILE A 41 -3.49 -6.67 1.00
CA ILE A 41 -3.60 -5.51 0.10
C ILE A 41 -4.99 -5.46 -0.47
N THR A 42 -5.63 -4.30 -0.38
CA THR A 42 -6.97 -4.07 -0.92
C THR A 42 -6.93 -2.86 -1.84
N ILE A 43 -7.56 -2.97 -3.01
CA ILE A 43 -7.75 -1.85 -3.92
C ILE A 43 -9.13 -1.26 -3.69
N ASP A 44 -9.16 0.05 -3.40
CA ASP A 44 -10.40 0.83 -3.37
C ASP A 44 -10.44 1.67 -4.64
N GLU A 45 -11.44 1.42 -5.48
CA GLU A 45 -11.60 2.19 -6.71
C GLU A 45 -12.36 3.48 -6.44
N VAL A 46 -11.82 4.59 -6.90
CA VAL A 46 -12.39 5.91 -6.70
C VAL A 46 -12.78 6.50 -8.06
N PRO A 47 -14.06 6.84 -8.29
CA PRO A 47 -14.44 7.54 -9.51
C PRO A 47 -13.64 8.84 -9.65
N VAL A 48 -13.12 9.12 -10.85
CA VAL A 48 -12.30 10.31 -11.08
C VAL A 48 -13.04 11.61 -10.75
N ALA A 49 -14.35 11.62 -10.89
CA ALA A 49 -15.18 12.79 -10.54
C ALA A 49 -15.20 13.08 -9.03
N ASN A 50 -14.75 12.12 -8.20
CA ASN A 50 -14.76 12.27 -6.75
C ASN A 50 -13.39 12.69 -6.18
N THR A 51 -12.45 13.02 -7.05
CA THR A 51 -11.09 13.40 -6.64
C THR A 51 -10.75 14.78 -7.16
N ILE A 52 -10.19 15.60 -6.30
CA ILE A 52 -9.67 16.92 -6.66
C ILE A 52 -8.21 16.99 -6.23
N VAL A 53 -7.35 17.45 -7.14
CA VAL A 53 -5.92 17.62 -6.87
C VAL A 53 -5.53 19.03 -7.34
N ALA A 54 -4.93 19.79 -6.44
CA ALA A 54 -4.49 21.15 -6.73
C ALA A 54 -5.59 22.03 -7.33
N GLY A 55 -6.84 21.82 -6.87
CA GLY A 55 -7.98 22.58 -7.35
C GLY A 55 -8.62 22.07 -8.64
N GLU A 56 -8.14 20.97 -9.21
CA GLU A 56 -8.67 20.39 -10.45
C GLU A 56 -9.30 19.04 -10.21
N ILE A 57 -10.55 18.86 -10.64
CA ILE A 57 -11.29 17.61 -10.52
C ILE A 57 -10.84 16.66 -11.64
N GLY A 58 -10.70 15.37 -11.29
CA GLY A 58 -10.40 14.34 -12.28
C GLY A 58 -8.93 14.14 -12.59
N GLN A 59 -8.04 14.78 -11.86
CA GLN A 59 -6.61 14.59 -12.02
C GLN A 59 -6.17 13.22 -11.48
N PRO A 60 -5.13 12.61 -12.06
CA PRO A 60 -4.58 11.36 -11.56
C PRO A 60 -4.16 11.51 -10.09
N ASN A 61 -4.57 10.55 -9.27
CA ASN A 61 -4.24 10.55 -7.85
C ASN A 61 -4.29 9.12 -7.31
N VAL A 62 -3.18 8.67 -6.75
CA VAL A 62 -3.09 7.35 -6.10
C VAL A 62 -2.56 7.57 -4.69
N ILE A 63 -3.28 7.02 -3.72
CA ILE A 63 -2.86 7.08 -2.32
C ILE A 63 -2.79 5.66 -1.80
N ILE A 64 -1.61 5.29 -1.29
CA ILE A 64 -1.36 4.01 -0.65
C ILE A 64 -1.16 4.27 0.84
N THR A 65 -1.96 3.62 1.66
CA THR A 65 -1.78 3.64 3.11
C THR A 65 -1.24 2.30 3.56
N VAL A 66 -0.22 2.34 4.40
CA VAL A 66 0.43 1.13 4.93
C VAL A 66 0.33 1.17 6.45
N ALA A 67 -0.40 0.20 7.01
CA ALA A 67 -0.43 -0.02 8.44
C ALA A 67 0.51 -1.18 8.76
N MET A 68 1.48 -0.99 9.62
CA MET A 68 2.43 -2.04 9.97
C MET A 68 2.92 -1.93 11.39
N ILE A 69 3.51 -3.02 11.90
CA ILE A 69 4.13 -3.03 13.22
C ILE A 69 5.36 -2.13 13.22
N ALA A 70 5.50 -1.32 14.25
CA ALA A 70 6.66 -0.45 14.43
C ALA A 70 7.96 -1.27 14.52
N GLY A 71 9.07 -0.66 14.10
CA GLY A 71 10.40 -1.27 14.21
C GLY A 71 11.22 -1.27 12.92
N ARG A 72 10.64 -0.88 11.80
CA ARG A 72 11.39 -0.74 10.55
C ARG A 72 12.25 0.52 10.58
N SER A 73 13.41 0.46 9.93
CA SER A 73 14.32 1.60 9.83
C SER A 73 13.81 2.64 8.85
N GLU A 74 14.36 3.85 8.94
CA GLU A 74 14.07 4.92 7.98
C GLU A 74 14.38 4.49 6.56
N GLN A 75 15.49 3.78 6.34
CA GLN A 75 15.86 3.30 5.01
C GLN A 75 14.88 2.26 4.48
N GLN A 76 14.45 1.33 5.31
CA GLN A 76 13.45 0.34 4.91
C GLN A 76 12.13 1.00 4.50
N LYS A 77 11.72 2.03 5.23
CA LYS A 77 10.51 2.80 4.91
C LYS A 77 10.68 3.56 3.59
N ALA A 78 11.83 4.18 3.38
CA ALA A 78 12.12 4.88 2.13
C ALA A 78 12.09 3.91 0.94
N ASP A 79 12.67 2.73 1.10
CA ASP A 79 12.66 1.69 0.07
C ASP A 79 11.24 1.20 -0.21
N LEU A 80 10.44 1.01 0.82
CA LEU A 80 9.04 0.60 0.68
C LEU A 80 8.24 1.63 -0.14
N ILE A 81 8.38 2.91 0.20
CA ILE A 81 7.73 4.01 -0.51
C ILE A 81 8.13 4.01 -1.99
N ALA A 82 9.43 3.90 -2.26
CA ALA A 82 9.94 3.90 -3.64
C ALA A 82 9.43 2.69 -4.43
N HIS A 83 9.49 1.49 -3.84
CA HIS A 83 9.05 0.26 -4.49
C HIS A 83 7.54 0.27 -4.78
N LEU A 84 6.73 0.72 -3.82
CA LEU A 84 5.28 0.81 -4.01
C LEU A 84 4.92 1.79 -5.11
N SER A 85 5.54 2.97 -5.11
CA SER A 85 5.28 3.99 -6.13
C SER A 85 5.65 3.50 -7.53
N ARG A 86 6.78 2.80 -7.64
CA ARG A 86 7.24 2.24 -8.90
C ARG A 86 6.35 1.11 -9.40
N ALA A 87 5.82 0.29 -8.48
CA ALA A 87 4.89 -0.77 -8.83
C ALA A 87 3.61 -0.22 -9.47
N VAL A 88 3.09 0.88 -8.94
CA VAL A 88 1.93 1.55 -9.53
C VAL A 88 2.24 2.01 -10.96
N GLN A 89 3.38 2.67 -11.16
CA GLN A 89 3.77 3.14 -12.48
C GLN A 89 3.94 2.00 -13.47
N ASP A 90 4.61 0.93 -13.07
CA ASP A 90 4.91 -0.20 -13.95
C ASP A 90 3.66 -1.03 -14.26
N CYS A 91 2.74 -1.17 -13.31
CA CYS A 91 1.59 -2.07 -13.47
C CYS A 91 0.36 -1.40 -14.08
N VAL A 92 0.11 -0.13 -13.77
CA VAL A 92 -1.09 0.57 -14.26
C VAL A 92 -0.79 1.87 -15.01
N GLY A 93 0.47 2.23 -15.16
CA GLY A 93 0.87 3.37 -16.00
C GLY A 93 0.62 4.74 -15.40
N ILE A 94 0.37 4.84 -14.11
CA ILE A 94 0.23 6.13 -13.44
C ILE A 94 1.60 6.54 -12.91
N SER A 95 2.05 7.75 -13.29
CA SER A 95 3.36 8.27 -12.89
C SER A 95 3.54 8.28 -11.38
N ILE A 96 4.77 8.04 -10.95
CA ILE A 96 5.15 8.17 -9.53
C ILE A 96 4.84 9.57 -8.98
N ASP A 97 4.79 10.59 -9.85
CA ASP A 97 4.48 11.96 -9.44
C ASP A 97 3.05 12.10 -8.90
N HIS A 98 2.16 11.18 -9.26
CA HIS A 98 0.76 11.18 -8.83
C HIS A 98 0.48 10.20 -7.70
N THR A 99 1.51 9.56 -7.15
CA THR A 99 1.38 8.56 -6.11
C THR A 99 1.91 9.08 -4.78
N ARG A 100 1.13 8.91 -3.73
CA ARG A 100 1.53 9.22 -2.36
C ARG A 100 1.43 7.96 -1.52
N VAL A 101 2.41 7.75 -0.65
CA VAL A 101 2.44 6.61 0.27
C VAL A 101 2.49 7.13 1.68
N LEU A 102 1.56 6.67 2.50
CA LEU A 102 1.47 7.05 3.91
C LEU A 102 1.74 5.80 4.74
N ILE A 103 2.78 5.84 5.56
CA ILE A 103 3.13 4.74 6.46
C ILE A 103 2.70 5.11 7.86
N GLN A 104 1.99 4.20 8.51
CA GLN A 104 1.62 4.34 9.90
C GLN A 104 2.15 3.14 10.67
N ASP A 105 3.00 3.42 11.66
CA ASP A 105 3.53 2.42 12.58
C ASP A 105 2.54 2.19 13.70
N TYR A 106 2.31 0.94 14.03
CA TYR A 106 1.49 0.53 15.17
C TYR A 106 2.34 -0.17 16.20
N PRO A 107 2.23 0.18 17.49
CA PRO A 107 2.81 -0.63 18.55
C PRO A 107 2.23 -2.05 18.49
N ILE A 108 3.00 -3.04 18.91
CA ILE A 108 2.55 -4.45 18.89
C ILE A 108 1.31 -4.70 19.75
N THR A 109 0.98 -3.77 20.64
CA THR A 109 -0.24 -3.84 21.47
C THR A 109 -1.47 -3.34 20.75
N ASP A 110 -1.29 -2.58 19.64
CA ASP A 110 -2.38 -1.85 18.98
C ASP A 110 -2.76 -2.44 17.62
N LEU A 111 -2.13 -3.54 17.23
CA LEU A 111 -2.42 -4.23 15.98
C LEU A 111 -2.97 -5.62 16.30
N GLY A 112 -4.21 -5.88 15.85
CA GLY A 112 -4.84 -7.18 15.99
C GLY A 112 -4.45 -8.10 14.84
N VAL A 113 -4.17 -9.35 15.16
CA VAL A 113 -3.82 -10.38 14.17
C VAL A 113 -4.84 -11.50 14.16
N ALA A 114 -4.61 -12.53 13.34
CA ALA A 114 -5.48 -13.67 13.24
C ALA A 114 -5.79 -14.27 14.63
N GLY A 115 -7.05 -14.57 14.86
CA GLY A 115 -7.50 -15.14 16.13
C GLY A 115 -8.01 -14.10 17.13
N GLY A 116 -8.04 -12.81 16.76
CA GLY A 116 -8.56 -11.75 17.63
C GLY A 116 -7.65 -11.41 18.78
N ILE A 117 -6.34 -11.56 18.60
CA ILE A 117 -5.32 -11.25 19.60
C ILE A 117 -4.39 -10.16 19.11
N THR A 118 -3.66 -9.53 20.03
CA THR A 118 -2.66 -8.53 19.66
C THR A 118 -1.43 -9.17 19.01
N ALA A 119 -0.71 -8.40 18.23
CA ALA A 119 0.56 -8.85 17.69
C ALA A 119 1.54 -9.24 18.81
N LYS A 120 1.51 -8.51 19.93
CA LYS A 120 2.32 -8.84 21.09
C LYS A 120 1.98 -10.24 21.63
N ALA A 121 0.69 -10.54 21.80
CA ALA A 121 0.23 -11.84 22.31
C ALA A 121 0.56 -12.98 21.35
N SER A 122 0.69 -12.71 20.06
CA SER A 122 1.04 -13.73 19.07
C SER A 122 2.54 -14.02 19.00
N GLY A 123 3.35 -13.32 19.77
CA GLY A 123 4.80 -13.52 19.79
C GLY A 123 5.59 -12.72 18.76
N ARG A 124 4.99 -11.68 18.25
CA ARG A 124 5.64 -10.83 17.21
C ARG A 124 6.46 -9.70 17.78
#